data_20b2256b43469ca07597315d7d0b0606
#
_entry.id   20b2256b43469ca07597315d7d0b0606
#
_cell.length_a   1.000
_cell.length_b   1.000
_cell.length_c   1.000
_cell.angle_alpha   90.00
_cell.angle_beta   90.00
_cell.angle_gamma   90.00
#
_symmetry.space_group_name_H-M   'P 1'
#
loop_
_entity.id
_entity.type
_entity.pdbx_description
1 polymer ?
#
loop_
_entity_poly.entity_id
_entity_poly.type
_entity_poly.pdbx_seq_one_letter_code
_entity_poly.pdbx_strand_id
1 'polypeptide(L)'
;MKIYTFGAEDAPVLLLLPGTCCHWKSNFGAVIPLLADSFRVLCVSYDGFDETEQTEFPTMLEETKKIEAYLKNHCGGHIRAAYGCSLGGSFVGLLAARQNIHMDYGILGSSYP
;
A
#
# COMPACT_ATOMS: atom_id res chain seq x y z
N MET A 1 5.29 -10.48 -3.10
CA MET A 1 4.87 -9.08 -2.94
C MET A 1 6.07 -8.17 -3.08
N LYS A 2 5.92 -7.08 -3.79
CA LYS A 2 6.93 -6.03 -3.87
C LYS A 2 6.37 -4.72 -3.40
N ILE A 3 7.24 -3.86 -2.89
CA ILE A 3 6.89 -2.49 -2.55
C ILE A 3 7.83 -1.55 -3.28
N TYR A 4 7.28 -0.75 -4.15
CA TYR A 4 8.02 0.23 -4.94
C TYR A 4 8.05 1.55 -4.18
N THR A 5 9.23 2.13 -4.04
CA THR A 5 9.45 3.31 -3.19
C THR A 5 9.84 4.51 -4.04
N PHE A 6 9.21 5.66 -3.77
CA PHE A 6 9.46 6.92 -4.47
C PHE A 6 9.51 8.05 -3.46
N GLY A 7 10.27 9.10 -3.75
CA GLY A 7 10.34 10.27 -2.89
C GLY A 7 11.46 10.20 -1.85
N ALA A 8 11.56 11.24 -1.03
CA ALA A 8 12.63 11.35 -0.04
C ALA A 8 12.39 10.43 1.15
N GLU A 9 13.46 9.83 1.67
CA GLU A 9 13.37 8.89 2.79
C GLU A 9 12.85 9.52 4.07
N ASP A 10 13.08 10.81 4.27
CA ASP A 10 12.67 11.54 5.47
C ASP A 10 11.28 12.17 5.37
N ALA A 11 10.64 12.04 4.21
CA ALA A 11 9.29 12.56 4.01
C ALA A 11 8.24 11.66 4.68
N PRO A 12 7.05 12.21 5.00
CA PRO A 12 5.96 11.39 5.54
C PRO A 12 5.59 10.26 4.60
N VAL A 13 5.28 9.09 5.15
CA VAL A 13 4.99 7.89 4.36
C VAL A 13 3.54 7.88 3.90
N LEU A 14 3.35 7.68 2.58
CA LEU A 14 2.05 7.45 1.97
C LEU A 14 2.06 6.06 1.34
N LEU A 15 1.20 5.18 1.84
CA LEU A 15 1.05 3.82 1.33
C LEU A 15 -0.07 3.79 0.29
N LEU A 16 0.24 3.30 -0.91
CA LEU A 16 -0.73 3.15 -2.00
C LEU A 16 -1.04 1.68 -2.21
N LEU A 17 -2.32 1.34 -2.16
CA LEU A 17 -2.82 -0.02 -2.28
C LEU A 17 -3.71 -0.13 -3.52
N PRO A 18 -3.23 -0.77 -4.60
CA PRO A 18 -3.98 -0.85 -5.87
C PRO A 18 -5.25 -1.68 -5.78
N GLY A 19 -6.10 -1.56 -6.80
CA GLY A 19 -7.31 -2.32 -6.95
C GLY A 19 -7.09 -3.70 -7.55
N THR A 20 -8.18 -4.45 -7.64
CA THR A 20 -8.19 -5.81 -8.19
C THR A 20 -7.85 -5.80 -9.67
N CYS A 21 -7.02 -6.76 -10.09
CA CYS A 21 -6.65 -6.96 -11.50
C CYS A 21 -5.95 -5.76 -12.14
N CYS A 22 -5.52 -4.81 -11.32
CA CYS A 22 -4.84 -3.61 -11.82
C CYS A 22 -3.38 -3.65 -11.38
N HIS A 23 -2.51 -3.39 -12.33
CA HIS A 23 -1.12 -3.14 -12.01
C HIS A 23 -1.02 -1.78 -11.32
N TRP A 24 -0.10 -1.65 -10.36
CA TRP A 24 0.04 -0.39 -9.61
C TRP A 24 0.29 0.82 -10.53
N LYS A 25 0.99 0.62 -11.64
CA LYS A 25 1.24 1.69 -12.62
C LYS A 25 -0.06 2.20 -13.26
N SER A 26 -1.00 1.31 -13.52
CA SER A 26 -2.29 1.68 -14.09
C SER A 26 -3.12 2.50 -13.12
N ASN A 27 -3.06 2.17 -11.82
CA ASN A 27 -3.80 2.90 -10.80
C ASN A 27 -3.14 4.23 -10.43
N PHE A 28 -1.82 4.24 -10.24
CA PHE A 28 -1.15 5.35 -9.57
C PHE A 28 0.00 5.96 -10.36
N GLY A 29 0.41 5.36 -11.48
CA GLY A 29 1.60 5.80 -12.19
C GLY A 29 1.63 7.28 -12.55
N ALA A 30 0.47 7.84 -12.92
CA ALA A 30 0.38 9.25 -13.31
C ALA A 30 0.50 10.21 -12.11
N VAL A 31 0.10 9.78 -10.91
CA VAL A 31 0.08 10.66 -9.72
C VAL A 31 1.32 10.49 -8.83
N ILE A 32 2.04 9.38 -8.95
CA ILE A 32 3.22 9.12 -8.11
C ILE A 32 4.26 10.23 -8.20
N PRO A 33 4.64 10.74 -9.39
CA PRO A 33 5.61 11.84 -9.44
C PRO A 33 5.19 13.08 -8.68
N LEU A 34 3.90 13.39 -8.68
CA LEU A 34 3.36 14.54 -7.95
C LEU A 34 3.38 14.29 -6.44
N LEU A 35 3.02 13.09 -6.01
CA LEU A 35 3.00 12.71 -4.60
C LEU A 35 4.41 12.61 -4.02
N ALA A 36 5.36 12.15 -4.80
CA ALA A 36 6.75 11.98 -4.38
C ALA A 36 7.45 13.29 -4.03
N ASP A 37 6.92 14.43 -4.46
CA ASP A 37 7.43 15.74 -4.07
C ASP A 37 7.22 16.03 -2.58
N SER A 38 6.19 15.44 -1.97
CA SER A 38 5.79 15.73 -0.59
C SER A 38 5.82 14.51 0.32
N PHE A 39 5.81 13.31 -0.25
CA PHE A 39 5.71 12.06 0.51
C PHE A 39 6.78 11.06 0.10
N ARG A 40 7.12 10.21 1.06
CA ARG A 40 7.77 8.93 0.73
C ARG A 40 6.65 7.99 0.32
N VAL A 41 6.52 7.74 -0.98
CA VAL A 41 5.44 6.91 -1.51
C VAL A 41 5.88 5.45 -1.52
N LEU A 42 5.09 4.60 -0.89
CA LEU A 42 5.24 3.15 -0.93
C LEU A 42 4.05 2.58 -1.69
N CYS A 43 4.32 2.01 -2.85
CA CYS A 43 3.27 1.43 -3.69
C CYS A 43 3.37 -0.08 -3.65
N VAL A 44 2.30 -0.74 -3.19
CA VAL A 44 2.29 -2.20 -3.03
C VAL A 44 1.94 -2.88 -4.35
N SER A 45 2.72 -3.89 -4.70
CA SER A 45 2.39 -4.81 -5.77
C SER A 45 2.19 -6.18 -5.14
N TYR A 46 0.93 -6.64 -5.11
CA TYR A 46 0.57 -7.84 -4.37
C TYR A 46 1.16 -9.11 -4.98
N ASP A 47 1.29 -10.14 -4.15
CA ASP A 47 1.62 -11.48 -4.64
C ASP A 47 0.59 -11.91 -5.67
N GLY A 48 1.05 -12.45 -6.79
CA GLY A 48 0.19 -12.84 -7.90
C GLY A 48 -0.17 -11.71 -8.85
N PHE A 49 0.15 -10.46 -8.51
CA PHE A 49 -0.22 -9.29 -9.31
C PHE A 49 0.99 -8.61 -9.95
N ASP A 50 2.19 -8.94 -9.50
CA ASP A 50 3.41 -8.34 -10.05
C ASP A 50 3.98 -9.26 -11.14
N GLU A 51 4.08 -8.72 -12.36
CA GLU A 51 4.57 -9.47 -13.51
C GLU A 51 6.06 -9.83 -13.44
N THR A 52 6.80 -9.19 -12.54
CA THR A 52 8.23 -9.47 -12.34
C THR A 52 8.47 -10.61 -11.35
N GLU A 53 7.43 -11.13 -10.72
CA GLU A 53 7.50 -12.21 -9.74
C GLU A 53 6.56 -13.35 -10.13
N GLN A 54 7.02 -14.58 -9.90
CA GLN A 54 6.17 -15.77 -10.07
C GLN A 54 5.61 -16.15 -8.71
N THR A 55 4.65 -15.38 -8.23
CA THR A 55 4.00 -15.61 -6.94
C THR A 55 2.50 -15.74 -7.14
N GLU A 56 1.84 -16.33 -6.15
CA GLU A 56 0.39 -16.43 -6.12
C GLU A 56 -0.15 -15.58 -4.96
N PHE A 57 -1.31 -14.98 -5.18
CA PHE A 57 -1.97 -14.21 -4.13
C PHE A 57 -2.41 -15.17 -3.01
N PRO A 58 -1.93 -14.96 -1.78
CA PRO A 58 -2.33 -15.80 -0.66
C PRO A 58 -3.73 -15.40 -0.17
N THR A 59 -3.98 -15.40 1.11
CA THR A 59 -5.21 -14.82 1.66
C THR A 59 -5.02 -13.33 1.91
N MET A 60 -6.12 -12.60 2.02
CA MET A 60 -6.09 -11.18 2.40
C MET A 60 -5.35 -10.98 3.72
N LEU A 61 -5.57 -11.87 4.68
CA LEU A 61 -4.92 -11.77 5.99
C LEU A 61 -3.41 -11.97 5.89
N GLU A 62 -2.97 -12.97 5.12
CA GLU A 62 -1.54 -13.23 4.96
C GLU A 62 -0.83 -12.08 4.25
N GLU A 63 -1.45 -11.52 3.21
CA GLU A 63 -0.87 -10.38 2.51
C GLU A 63 -0.82 -9.15 3.42
N THR A 64 -1.86 -8.94 4.23
CA THR A 64 -1.88 -7.86 5.23
C THR A 64 -0.73 -8.01 6.22
N LYS A 65 -0.46 -9.23 6.69
CA LYS A 65 0.67 -9.49 7.59
C LYS A 65 2.01 -9.15 6.95
N LYS A 66 2.19 -9.43 5.67
CA LYS A 66 3.41 -9.06 4.93
C LYS A 66 3.56 -7.55 4.84
N ILE A 67 2.48 -6.84 4.58
CA ILE A 67 2.49 -5.38 4.53
C ILE A 67 2.85 -4.82 5.91
N GLU A 68 2.24 -5.33 6.96
CA GLU A 68 2.54 -4.91 8.34
C GLU A 68 4.01 -5.14 8.69
N ALA A 69 4.55 -6.30 8.33
CA ALA A 69 5.95 -6.61 8.60
C ALA A 69 6.89 -5.63 7.89
N TYR A 70 6.60 -5.32 6.63
CA TYR A 70 7.39 -4.34 5.89
C TYR A 70 7.35 -2.97 6.56
N LEU A 71 6.17 -2.50 6.94
CA LEU A 71 6.01 -1.18 7.55
C LEU A 71 6.67 -1.10 8.93
N LYS A 72 6.64 -2.18 9.70
CA LYS A 72 7.35 -2.25 10.98
C LYS A 72 8.85 -2.18 10.79
N ASN A 73 9.38 -2.89 9.80
CA ASN A 73 10.82 -2.96 9.56
C ASN A 73 11.38 -1.70 8.91
N HIS A 74 10.61 -1.03 8.08
CA HIS A 74 11.10 0.09 7.26
C HIS A 74 10.54 1.45 7.67
N CYS A 75 9.46 1.49 8.41
CA CYS A 75 8.76 2.74 8.78
C CYS A 75 8.53 2.85 10.29
N GLY A 76 9.06 1.94 11.09
CA GLY A 76 8.85 1.95 12.53
C GLY A 76 7.41 1.66 12.95
N GLY A 77 6.60 1.09 12.05
CA GLY A 77 5.20 0.79 12.35
C GLY A 77 4.25 1.97 12.26
N HIS A 78 4.70 3.12 11.77
CA HIS A 78 3.90 4.33 11.64
C HIS A 78 3.98 4.89 10.22
N ILE A 79 2.82 5.22 9.65
CA ILE A 79 2.73 5.90 8.35
C ILE A 79 1.77 7.08 8.45
N ARG A 80 1.96 8.08 7.57
CA ARG A 80 1.10 9.25 7.54
C ARG A 80 -0.29 8.89 7.03
N ALA A 81 -0.36 8.18 5.91
CA ALA A 81 -1.63 7.83 5.30
C ALA A 81 -1.52 6.54 4.50
N ALA A 82 -2.63 5.84 4.38
CA ALA A 82 -2.80 4.74 3.44
C ALA A 82 -4.00 5.07 2.55
N TYR A 83 -3.82 4.94 1.24
CA TYR A 83 -4.88 5.11 0.27
C TYR A 83 -5.10 3.80 -0.45
N GLY A 84 -6.34 3.32 -0.47
CA GLY A 84 -6.71 2.10 -1.17
C GLY A 84 -7.95 2.28 -2.01
N CYS A 85 -7.94 1.73 -3.23
CA CYS A 85 -9.12 1.71 -4.09
C CYS A 85 -9.53 0.27 -4.34
N SER A 86 -10.83 -0.03 -4.28
CA SER A 86 -11.38 -1.37 -4.48
C SER A 86 -10.75 -2.36 -3.49
N LEU A 87 -10.01 -3.38 -3.98
CA LEU A 87 -9.29 -4.34 -3.13
C LEU A 87 -8.38 -3.63 -2.13
N GLY A 88 -7.69 -2.57 -2.56
CA GLY A 88 -6.82 -1.79 -1.69
C GLY A 88 -7.56 -1.17 -0.52
N GLY A 89 -8.84 -0.79 -0.69
CA GLY A 89 -9.67 -0.31 0.39
C GLY A 89 -9.89 -1.36 1.46
N SER A 90 -10.04 -2.62 1.07
CA SER A 90 -10.16 -3.73 2.02
C SER A 90 -8.89 -3.89 2.84
N PHE A 91 -7.70 -3.71 2.24
CA PHE A 91 -6.44 -3.72 2.97
C PHE A 91 -6.33 -2.57 3.96
N VAL A 92 -6.76 -1.37 3.58
CA VAL A 92 -6.80 -0.23 4.51
C VAL A 92 -7.66 -0.58 5.72
N GLY A 93 -8.84 -1.17 5.48
CA GLY A 93 -9.73 -1.59 6.56
C GLY A 93 -9.10 -2.63 7.48
N LEU A 94 -8.43 -3.63 6.91
CA LEU A 94 -7.74 -4.65 7.71
C LEU A 94 -6.59 -4.05 8.53
N LEU A 95 -5.77 -3.20 7.92
CA LEU A 95 -4.68 -2.54 8.64
C LEU A 95 -5.20 -1.74 9.83
N ALA A 96 -6.29 -1.00 9.63
CA ALA A 96 -6.91 -0.21 10.69
C ALA A 96 -7.50 -1.10 11.79
N ALA A 97 -8.21 -2.17 11.41
CA ALA A 97 -8.87 -3.06 12.38
C ALA A 97 -7.88 -3.85 13.23
N ARG A 98 -6.74 -4.25 12.64
CA ARG A 98 -5.73 -5.04 13.34
C ARG A 98 -4.88 -4.21 14.28
N GLN A 99 -4.75 -2.91 14.06
CA GLN A 99 -4.01 -1.97 14.92
C GLN A 99 -2.53 -2.35 15.15
N ASN A 100 -1.93 -3.08 14.23
CA ASN A 100 -0.50 -3.42 14.30
C ASN A 100 0.37 -2.31 13.72
N ILE A 101 -0.23 -1.46 12.87
CA ILE A 101 0.41 -0.31 12.24
C ILE A 101 -0.40 0.92 12.60
N HIS A 102 0.27 2.00 12.98
CA HIS A 102 -0.39 3.27 13.22
C HIS A 102 -0.46 4.07 11.91
N MET A 103 -1.68 4.42 11.50
CA MET A 103 -1.92 5.29 10.35
C MET A 103 -2.58 6.57 10.85
N ASP A 104 -2.02 7.73 10.48
CA ASP A 104 -2.66 9.00 10.83
C ASP A 104 -3.98 9.15 10.07
N TYR A 105 -4.02 8.70 8.81
CA TYR A 105 -5.22 8.74 7.97
C TYR A 105 -5.36 7.46 7.15
N GLY A 106 -6.57 6.93 7.08
CA GLY A 106 -6.92 5.87 6.15
C GLY A 106 -7.90 6.42 5.12
N ILE A 107 -7.59 6.30 3.83
CA ILE A 107 -8.39 6.88 2.75
C ILE A 107 -8.89 5.78 1.84
N LEU A 108 -10.19 5.76 1.61
CA LEU A 108 -10.84 4.81 0.72
C LEU A 108 -11.28 5.55 -0.56
N GLY A 109 -10.70 5.15 -1.69
CA GLY A 109 -11.06 5.70 -2.98
C GLY A 109 -11.80 4.68 -3.82
N SER A 110 -12.99 5.01 -4.32
CA SER A 110 -13.80 4.14 -5.19
C SER A 110 -14.02 2.73 -4.62
N SER A 111 -14.03 2.62 -3.29
CA SER A 111 -14.31 1.35 -2.61
C SER A 111 -15.80 1.18 -2.41
N TYR A 112 -16.23 -0.07 -2.49
CA TYR A 112 -17.62 -0.43 -2.19
C TYR A 112 -17.68 -0.98 -0.78
N PRO A 113 -18.74 -0.67 -0.08
CA PRO A 113 -18.95 -1.22 1.26
C PRO A 113 -19.14 -2.72 1.21
#